data_dacb5a8c4b6a7aa2e83a46133c801f9f
#
_entry.id   dacb5a8c4b6a7aa2e83a46133c801f9f
#
_cell.length_a   1.000
_cell.length_b   1.000
_cell.length_c   1.000
_cell.angle_alpha   90.00
_cell.angle_beta   90.00
_cell.angle_gamma   90.00
#
_symmetry.space_group_name_H-M   'P 1'
#
loop_
_entity.id
_entity.type
_entity.pdbx_description
1 polymer ?
#
loop_
_entity_poly.entity_id
_entity_poly.type
_entity_poly.pdbx_seq_one_letter_code
_entity_poly.pdbx_strand_id
1 'polypeptide(L)'
;MKIEYLSLQRITQQHADELHKAVQRVIDSGWYLQGKATNDFETAYAQYIGTQHCISCGNGLDALTLIFRAYKQLGKLHEGDEVIVPANTYIASILALTENRLKPVLVEPDMLLQLDVTRIEAAITPKTRAILLVHLYGTCAMHTIISAICKRHNLLLVEDNAQGHGLKWHEKHTGSIGDAAAHSFYPGKNLGAMGDAGAVTTDNNQLATIVRSLANYGSNRKYVFPYQGLNSRMDELQAAILMTKLTYLDHDNQRRRYIAKRYEEAIRHEAVTLIKPRNSVFHIYPILCKRRDELQQYLASKGIETLIHYPIPPHKQACYAAWNSLQLPITERIAATELSLPCNQAMTDDEVEYVIHSINTWEKTI
;
A
#
# COMPACT_ATOMS: atom_id res chain seq x y z
N MET A 1 16.51 3.47 -26.00
CA MET A 1 15.38 2.64 -25.56
C MET A 1 14.44 3.52 -24.74
N LYS A 2 13.11 3.35 -24.83
CA LYS A 2 12.18 4.06 -23.94
C LYS A 2 11.65 3.06 -22.92
N ILE A 3 11.84 3.34 -21.63
CA ILE A 3 11.39 2.51 -20.51
C ILE A 3 10.44 3.33 -19.65
N GLU A 4 9.17 2.98 -19.67
CA GLU A 4 8.16 3.59 -18.80
C GLU A 4 8.36 3.09 -17.36
N TYR A 5 8.13 3.98 -16.39
CA TYR A 5 8.16 3.57 -14.98
C TYR A 5 7.20 2.40 -14.70
N LEU A 6 6.01 2.47 -15.27
CA LEU A 6 4.97 1.44 -15.18
C LEU A 6 4.06 1.51 -16.40
N SER A 7 4.11 0.49 -17.27
CA SER A 7 3.22 0.41 -18.43
C SER A 7 1.99 -0.43 -18.11
N LEU A 8 0.89 0.23 -17.73
CA LEU A 8 -0.39 -0.44 -17.49
C LEU A 8 -0.91 -1.12 -18.76
N GLN A 9 -0.63 -0.57 -19.94
CA GLN A 9 -0.99 -1.18 -21.20
C GLN A 9 -0.31 -2.55 -21.38
N ARG A 10 1.02 -2.63 -21.20
CA ARG A 10 1.78 -3.88 -21.33
C ARG A 10 1.32 -4.93 -20.31
N ILE A 11 1.07 -4.50 -19.07
CA ILE A 11 0.56 -5.37 -17.99
C ILE A 11 -0.83 -5.92 -18.37
N THR A 12 -1.71 -5.09 -18.91
CA THR A 12 -3.05 -5.52 -19.35
C THR A 12 -2.96 -6.50 -20.52
N GLN A 13 -2.06 -6.26 -21.47
CA GLN A 13 -1.88 -7.11 -22.65
C GLN A 13 -1.45 -8.52 -22.30
N GLN A 14 -0.75 -8.75 -21.17
CA GLN A 14 -0.34 -10.09 -20.74
C GLN A 14 -1.53 -11.05 -20.52
N HIS A 15 -2.71 -10.51 -20.18
CA HIS A 15 -3.91 -11.29 -19.85
C HIS A 15 -5.16 -10.74 -20.55
N ALA A 16 -5.01 -10.09 -21.72
CA ALA A 16 -6.08 -9.33 -22.38
C ALA A 16 -7.34 -10.17 -22.65
N ASP A 17 -7.19 -11.38 -23.19
CA ASP A 17 -8.33 -12.24 -23.54
C ASP A 17 -9.16 -12.64 -22.31
N GLU A 18 -8.51 -12.94 -21.21
CA GLU A 18 -9.18 -13.34 -19.97
C GLU A 18 -9.88 -12.16 -19.31
N LEU A 19 -9.23 -11.01 -19.34
CA LEU A 19 -9.79 -9.76 -18.85
C LEU A 19 -11.00 -9.33 -19.65
N HIS A 20 -10.93 -9.39 -20.99
CA HIS A 20 -12.09 -9.11 -21.86
C HIS A 20 -13.26 -10.05 -21.56
N LYS A 21 -13.01 -11.36 -21.43
CA LYS A 21 -14.05 -12.35 -21.07
C LYS A 21 -14.66 -12.07 -19.69
N ALA A 22 -13.84 -11.65 -18.71
CA ALA A 22 -14.32 -11.32 -17.39
C ALA A 22 -15.24 -10.09 -17.39
N VAL A 23 -14.84 -9.02 -18.09
CA VAL A 23 -15.63 -7.80 -18.26
C VAL A 23 -16.92 -8.09 -19.02
N GLN A 24 -16.85 -8.87 -20.12
CA GLN A 24 -18.00 -9.23 -20.94
C GLN A 24 -19.09 -9.93 -20.11
N ARG A 25 -18.71 -10.89 -19.23
CA ARG A 25 -19.68 -11.57 -18.35
C ARG A 25 -20.45 -10.60 -17.45
N VAL A 26 -19.80 -9.55 -16.94
CA VAL A 26 -20.46 -8.55 -16.12
C VAL A 26 -21.42 -7.70 -16.96
N ILE A 27 -20.99 -7.27 -18.15
CA ILE A 27 -21.83 -6.49 -19.08
C ILE A 27 -23.07 -7.29 -19.45
N ASP A 28 -22.92 -8.55 -19.84
CA ASP A 28 -24.03 -9.43 -20.24
C ASP A 28 -25.01 -9.70 -19.09
N SER A 29 -24.55 -9.68 -17.84
CA SER A 29 -25.40 -9.86 -16.67
C SER A 29 -26.30 -8.66 -16.38
N GLY A 30 -25.92 -7.44 -16.80
CA GLY A 30 -26.59 -6.20 -16.46
C GLY A 30 -26.53 -5.84 -14.96
N TRP A 31 -25.73 -6.56 -14.16
CA TRP A 31 -25.60 -6.31 -12.71
C TRP A 31 -24.23 -5.69 -12.42
N TYR A 32 -24.19 -4.46 -11.93
CA TYR A 32 -22.97 -3.65 -11.89
C TYR A 32 -22.43 -3.35 -10.48
N LEU A 33 -23.21 -3.61 -9.41
CA LEU A 33 -22.82 -3.33 -8.03
C LEU A 33 -23.27 -4.44 -7.08
N GLN A 34 -22.41 -4.83 -6.15
CA GLN A 34 -22.71 -5.76 -5.04
C GLN A 34 -23.35 -7.08 -5.53
N GLY A 35 -22.88 -7.60 -6.65
CA GLY A 35 -23.36 -8.81 -7.28
C GLY A 35 -22.42 -9.99 -7.10
N LYS A 36 -22.46 -10.89 -8.10
CA LYS A 36 -21.71 -12.15 -8.04
C LYS A 36 -20.19 -11.95 -8.12
N ALA A 37 -19.70 -11.07 -8.99
CA ALA A 37 -18.27 -10.89 -9.16
C ALA A 37 -17.63 -10.29 -7.89
N THR A 38 -18.30 -9.36 -7.23
CA THR A 38 -17.87 -8.80 -5.94
C THR A 38 -17.80 -9.89 -4.87
N ASN A 39 -18.84 -10.72 -4.73
CA ASN A 39 -18.88 -11.80 -3.74
C ASN A 39 -17.80 -12.87 -4.01
N ASP A 40 -17.60 -13.25 -5.27
CA ASP A 40 -16.58 -14.22 -5.67
C ASP A 40 -15.18 -13.68 -5.35
N PHE A 41 -14.91 -12.40 -5.66
CA PHE A 41 -13.63 -11.76 -5.36
C PHE A 41 -13.40 -11.63 -3.85
N GLU A 42 -14.39 -11.16 -3.08
CA GLU A 42 -14.28 -11.07 -1.62
C GLU A 42 -13.94 -12.44 -1.00
N THR A 43 -14.60 -13.50 -1.47
CA THR A 43 -14.36 -14.88 -0.99
C THR A 43 -12.95 -15.34 -1.35
N ALA A 44 -12.55 -15.19 -2.62
CA ALA A 44 -11.24 -15.62 -3.09
C ALA A 44 -10.11 -14.82 -2.44
N TYR A 45 -10.29 -13.52 -2.26
CA TYR A 45 -9.26 -12.67 -1.65
C TYR A 45 -9.14 -12.91 -0.15
N ALA A 46 -10.25 -13.11 0.59
CA ALA A 46 -10.21 -13.53 1.98
C ALA A 46 -9.46 -14.85 2.15
N GLN A 47 -9.74 -15.83 1.28
CA GLN A 47 -9.02 -17.11 1.27
C GLN A 47 -7.53 -16.94 0.95
N TYR A 48 -7.17 -16.11 -0.04
CA TYR A 48 -5.79 -15.84 -0.41
C TYR A 48 -5.01 -15.17 0.73
N ILE A 49 -5.60 -14.18 1.38
CA ILE A 49 -4.99 -13.47 2.51
C ILE A 49 -4.96 -14.36 3.78
N GLY A 50 -5.92 -15.26 3.94
CA GLY A 50 -6.06 -16.11 5.11
C GLY A 50 -6.85 -15.47 6.24
N THR A 51 -7.89 -14.69 5.91
CA THR A 51 -8.84 -14.08 6.87
C THR A 51 -10.25 -14.62 6.66
N GLN A 52 -11.12 -14.45 7.68
CA GLN A 52 -12.53 -14.85 7.58
C GLN A 52 -13.34 -13.91 6.68
N HIS A 53 -12.96 -12.63 6.63
CA HIS A 53 -13.73 -11.61 5.92
C HIS A 53 -12.84 -10.78 5.01
N CYS A 54 -13.34 -10.51 3.81
CA CYS A 54 -12.94 -9.44 2.93
C CYS A 54 -14.18 -8.61 2.59
N ILE A 55 -14.12 -7.30 2.77
CA ILE A 55 -15.19 -6.36 2.46
C ILE A 55 -14.66 -5.36 1.46
N SER A 56 -15.16 -5.44 0.23
CA SER A 56 -14.78 -4.52 -0.84
C SER A 56 -15.34 -3.11 -0.64
N CYS A 57 -14.58 -2.12 -1.09
CA CYS A 57 -14.93 -0.69 -1.03
C CYS A 57 -14.35 0.06 -2.23
N GLY A 58 -14.56 1.36 -2.29
CA GLY A 58 -14.20 2.20 -3.43
C GLY A 58 -12.70 2.34 -3.66
N ASN A 59 -11.88 2.39 -2.60
CA ASN A 59 -10.42 2.57 -2.70
C ASN A 59 -9.73 2.29 -1.36
N GLY A 60 -8.38 2.35 -1.35
CA GLY A 60 -7.59 2.05 -0.15
C GLY A 60 -7.71 3.10 0.97
N LEU A 61 -7.91 4.39 0.63
CA LEU A 61 -8.16 5.43 1.63
C LEU A 61 -9.48 5.18 2.35
N ASP A 62 -10.53 4.87 1.59
CA ASP A 62 -11.82 4.51 2.15
C ASP A 62 -11.72 3.26 3.03
N ALA A 63 -10.93 2.26 2.63
CA ALA A 63 -10.71 1.06 3.44
C ALA A 63 -10.14 1.40 4.83
N LEU A 64 -9.09 2.25 4.91
CA LEU A 64 -8.53 2.74 6.17
C LEU A 64 -9.57 3.56 6.96
N THR A 65 -10.23 4.50 6.30
CA THR A 65 -11.26 5.36 6.91
C THR A 65 -12.39 4.54 7.52
N LEU A 66 -12.84 3.50 6.82
CA LEU A 66 -13.90 2.59 7.26
C LEU A 66 -13.45 1.75 8.47
N ILE A 67 -12.21 1.25 8.50
CA ILE A 67 -11.66 0.51 9.65
C ILE A 67 -11.70 1.38 10.91
N PHE A 68 -11.13 2.60 10.85
CA PHE A 68 -11.08 3.48 12.02
C PHE A 68 -12.46 3.96 12.45
N ARG A 69 -13.34 4.23 11.49
CA ARG A 69 -14.76 4.57 11.78
C ARG A 69 -15.48 3.41 12.44
N ALA A 70 -15.26 2.18 11.99
CA ALA A 70 -15.87 0.99 12.59
C ALA A 70 -15.36 0.73 14.00
N TYR A 71 -14.06 0.92 14.28
CA TYR A 71 -13.54 0.84 15.64
C TYR A 71 -14.10 1.90 16.57
N LYS A 72 -14.41 3.10 16.06
CA LYS A 72 -15.14 4.13 16.83
C LYS A 72 -16.57 3.67 17.15
N GLN A 73 -17.28 3.05 16.21
CA GLN A 73 -18.62 2.49 16.46
C GLN A 73 -18.60 1.35 17.48
N LEU A 74 -17.51 0.58 17.54
CA LEU A 74 -17.29 -0.47 18.54
C LEU A 74 -16.85 0.07 19.91
N GLY A 75 -16.67 1.37 20.08
CA GLY A 75 -16.15 1.99 21.31
C GLY A 75 -14.70 1.61 21.62
N LYS A 76 -13.93 1.16 20.64
CA LYS A 76 -12.51 0.81 20.77
C LYS A 76 -11.61 2.02 20.55
N LEU A 77 -12.06 3.00 19.78
CA LEU A 77 -11.38 4.27 19.51
C LEU A 77 -12.33 5.44 19.77
N HIS A 78 -11.78 6.58 20.18
CA HIS A 78 -12.47 7.84 20.42
C HIS A 78 -11.75 8.98 19.73
N GLU A 79 -12.43 10.10 19.52
CA GLU A 79 -11.83 11.31 18.97
C GLU A 79 -10.68 11.81 19.87
N GLY A 80 -9.56 12.13 19.24
CA GLY A 80 -8.35 12.54 19.96
C GLY A 80 -7.43 11.40 20.42
N ASP A 81 -7.85 10.13 20.28
CA ASP A 81 -6.96 8.99 20.49
C ASP A 81 -5.78 9.03 19.52
N GLU A 82 -4.63 8.60 20.00
CA GLU A 82 -3.38 8.62 19.24
C GLU A 82 -3.17 7.29 18.52
N VAL A 83 -2.71 7.40 17.27
CA VAL A 83 -2.34 6.26 16.42
C VAL A 83 -0.91 6.45 15.94
N ILE A 84 -0.03 5.54 16.30
CA ILE A 84 1.36 5.51 15.82
C ILE A 84 1.37 5.11 14.35
N VAL A 85 2.13 5.85 13.52
CA VAL A 85 2.21 5.65 12.07
C VAL A 85 3.60 6.06 11.56
N PRO A 86 4.17 5.39 10.52
CA PRO A 86 5.46 5.80 9.97
C PRO A 86 5.38 7.19 9.34
N ALA A 87 6.40 8.03 9.61
CA ALA A 87 6.43 9.42 9.19
C ALA A 87 6.62 9.61 7.67
N ASN A 88 7.20 8.61 7.00
CA ASN A 88 7.47 8.60 5.54
C ASN A 88 6.37 7.94 4.72
N THR A 89 5.21 7.64 5.32
CA THR A 89 4.11 6.97 4.60
C THR A 89 3.48 7.85 3.52
N TYR A 90 2.69 7.22 2.65
CA TYR A 90 1.79 7.96 1.75
C TYR A 90 0.71 8.71 2.54
N ILE A 91 0.32 9.87 2.01
CA ILE A 91 -0.61 10.78 2.69
C ILE A 91 -1.95 10.12 3.08
N ALA A 92 -2.40 9.08 2.34
CA ALA A 92 -3.66 8.39 2.61
C ALA A 92 -3.73 7.78 4.01
N SER A 93 -2.61 7.20 4.51
CA SER A 93 -2.55 6.67 5.88
C SER A 93 -2.84 7.76 6.93
N ILE A 94 -2.35 8.97 6.68
CA ILE A 94 -2.55 10.12 7.58
C ILE A 94 -3.95 10.70 7.45
N LEU A 95 -4.44 10.85 6.22
CA LEU A 95 -5.80 11.37 5.94
C LEU A 95 -6.87 10.51 6.61
N ALA A 96 -6.75 9.18 6.53
CA ALA A 96 -7.71 8.28 7.17
C ALA A 96 -7.82 8.48 8.70
N LEU A 97 -6.69 8.79 9.35
CA LEU A 97 -6.65 9.09 10.79
C LEU A 97 -7.30 10.43 11.10
N THR A 98 -6.88 11.48 10.40
CA THR A 98 -7.37 12.85 10.67
C THR A 98 -8.85 13.03 10.29
N GLU A 99 -9.35 12.36 9.23
CA GLU A 99 -10.77 12.31 8.90
C GLU A 99 -11.61 11.66 9.99
N ASN A 100 -11.04 10.70 10.71
CA ASN A 100 -11.67 10.09 11.87
C ASN A 100 -11.47 10.88 13.18
N ARG A 101 -10.85 12.07 13.11
CA ARG A 101 -10.47 12.90 14.24
C ARG A 101 -9.56 12.19 15.24
N LEU A 102 -8.77 11.23 14.75
CA LEU A 102 -7.68 10.59 15.47
C LEU A 102 -6.42 11.44 15.32
N LYS A 103 -5.48 11.30 16.25
CA LYS A 103 -4.22 12.03 16.23
C LYS A 103 -3.08 11.14 15.74
N PRO A 104 -2.54 11.36 14.54
CA PRO A 104 -1.34 10.65 14.10
C PRO A 104 -0.14 10.98 14.98
N VAL A 105 0.58 9.94 15.42
CA VAL A 105 1.89 10.07 16.10
C VAL A 105 2.93 9.58 15.11
N LEU A 106 3.62 10.52 14.48
CA LEU A 106 4.60 10.25 13.42
C LEU A 106 5.89 9.70 14.02
N VAL A 107 6.27 8.49 13.64
CA VAL A 107 7.50 7.83 14.07
C VAL A 107 8.43 7.68 12.88
N GLU A 108 9.70 8.05 13.06
CA GLU A 108 10.74 7.97 12.03
C GLU A 108 10.93 6.53 11.52
N PRO A 109 11.25 6.35 10.23
CA PRO A 109 11.56 5.04 9.68
C PRO A 109 12.99 4.58 10.01
N ASP A 110 13.20 3.28 9.86
CA ASP A 110 14.49 2.61 9.93
C ASP A 110 15.30 2.71 8.60
N MET A 111 16.41 2.00 8.54
CA MET A 111 17.27 1.93 7.35
C MET A 111 16.64 1.18 6.16
N LEU A 112 15.59 0.40 6.38
CA LEU A 112 14.81 -0.27 5.35
C LEU A 112 13.58 0.55 4.94
N LEU A 113 13.50 1.81 5.41
CA LEU A 113 12.43 2.77 5.14
C LEU A 113 11.07 2.34 5.73
N GLN A 114 11.08 1.42 6.72
CA GLN A 114 9.91 0.94 7.43
C GLN A 114 9.82 1.59 8.82
N LEU A 115 8.67 1.49 9.48
CA LEU A 115 8.49 1.98 10.85
C LEU A 115 9.59 1.46 11.78
N ASP A 116 10.38 2.35 12.38
CA ASP A 116 11.46 1.96 13.30
C ASP A 116 10.88 1.41 14.61
N VAL A 117 10.94 0.11 14.77
CA VAL A 117 10.38 -0.62 15.93
C VAL A 117 11.02 -0.19 17.25
N THR A 118 12.26 0.32 17.23
CA THR A 118 12.99 0.76 18.44
C THR A 118 12.46 2.08 18.98
N ARG A 119 11.71 2.83 18.16
CA ARG A 119 11.15 4.14 18.53
C ARG A 119 9.70 4.09 18.96
N ILE A 120 9.02 2.94 18.76
CA ILE A 120 7.59 2.81 19.05
C ILE A 120 7.30 3.00 20.53
N GLU A 121 8.05 2.33 21.41
CA GLU A 121 7.82 2.36 22.86
C GLU A 121 7.89 3.80 23.42
N ALA A 122 8.85 4.59 22.95
CA ALA A 122 9.02 6.00 23.37
C ALA A 122 7.92 6.93 22.85
N ALA A 123 7.18 6.52 21.81
CA ALA A 123 6.07 7.28 21.23
C ALA A 123 4.72 6.98 21.91
N ILE A 124 4.65 5.98 22.78
CA ILE A 124 3.41 5.59 23.47
C ILE A 124 3.10 6.55 24.59
N THR A 125 1.86 7.03 24.61
CA THR A 125 1.28 7.85 25.68
C THR A 125 0.02 7.18 26.24
N PRO A 126 -0.56 7.67 27.35
CA PRO A 126 -1.86 7.18 27.83
C PRO A 126 -3.03 7.32 26.83
N LYS A 127 -2.85 8.11 25.77
CA LYS A 127 -3.84 8.29 24.69
C LYS A 127 -3.63 7.36 23.50
N THR A 128 -2.49 6.69 23.40
CA THR A 128 -2.20 5.78 22.29
C THR A 128 -3.14 4.56 22.36
N ARG A 129 -3.79 4.25 21.22
CA ARG A 129 -4.77 3.15 21.12
C ARG A 129 -4.49 2.20 19.98
N ALA A 130 -3.70 2.61 18.98
CA ALA A 130 -3.42 1.78 17.82
C ALA A 130 -2.04 2.06 17.24
N ILE A 131 -1.55 1.08 16.47
CA ILE A 131 -0.46 1.23 15.52
C ILE A 131 -1.05 1.00 14.12
N LEU A 132 -0.82 1.95 13.21
CA LEU A 132 -1.07 1.77 11.78
C LEU A 132 0.26 1.36 11.13
N LEU A 133 0.40 0.07 10.87
CA LEU A 133 1.58 -0.54 10.28
C LEU A 133 1.47 -0.50 8.76
N VAL A 134 2.35 0.25 8.11
CA VAL A 134 2.35 0.39 6.65
C VAL A 134 3.43 -0.50 6.04
N HIS A 135 3.06 -1.39 5.12
CA HIS A 135 4.01 -2.21 4.35
C HIS A 135 4.52 -1.42 3.14
N LEU A 136 5.25 -0.33 3.45
CA LEU A 136 5.65 0.66 2.45
C LEU A 136 6.60 0.04 1.41
N TYR A 137 6.42 0.44 0.14
CA TYR A 137 7.16 -0.07 -1.04
C TYR A 137 6.95 -1.57 -1.32
N GLY A 138 6.06 -2.23 -0.59
CA GLY A 138 5.86 -3.67 -0.65
C GLY A 138 6.88 -4.44 0.19
N THR A 139 7.51 -3.80 1.16
CA THR A 139 8.43 -4.40 2.12
C THR A 139 7.70 -4.72 3.42
N CYS A 140 7.96 -5.90 3.98
CA CYS A 140 7.32 -6.30 5.23
C CYS A 140 7.81 -5.44 6.40
N ALA A 141 6.90 -4.66 6.97
CA ALA A 141 7.16 -3.82 8.15
C ALA A 141 6.95 -4.57 9.47
N MET A 142 6.38 -5.80 9.43
CA MET A 142 6.06 -6.54 10.64
C MET A 142 7.32 -7.05 11.36
N HIS A 143 7.31 -6.92 12.68
CA HIS A 143 8.34 -7.41 13.57
C HIS A 143 7.72 -7.98 14.85
N THR A 144 8.31 -9.00 15.46
CA THR A 144 7.81 -9.62 16.71
C THR A 144 7.68 -8.63 17.86
N ILE A 145 8.53 -7.60 17.91
CA ILE A 145 8.47 -6.50 18.89
C ILE A 145 7.12 -5.77 18.79
N ILE A 146 6.59 -5.53 17.58
CA ILE A 146 5.30 -4.83 17.40
C ILE A 146 4.18 -5.61 18.07
N SER A 147 4.09 -6.92 17.83
CA SER A 147 3.09 -7.78 18.49
C SER A 147 3.22 -7.74 20.02
N ALA A 148 4.45 -7.75 20.54
CA ALA A 148 4.71 -7.68 21.97
C ALA A 148 4.27 -6.34 22.57
N ILE A 149 4.55 -5.23 21.88
CA ILE A 149 4.13 -3.87 22.26
C ILE A 149 2.59 -3.79 22.24
N CYS A 150 1.93 -4.19 21.16
CA CYS A 150 0.48 -4.17 21.05
C CYS A 150 -0.18 -4.94 22.19
N LYS A 151 0.33 -6.15 22.50
CA LYS A 151 -0.18 -6.97 23.61
C LYS A 151 0.04 -6.29 24.98
N ARG A 152 1.23 -5.71 25.23
CA ARG A 152 1.59 -5.07 26.50
C ARG A 152 0.73 -3.85 26.80
N HIS A 153 0.49 -3.03 25.76
CA HIS A 153 -0.21 -1.75 25.89
C HIS A 153 -1.68 -1.82 25.45
N ASN A 154 -2.18 -3.03 25.12
CA ASN A 154 -3.55 -3.24 24.62
C ASN A 154 -3.89 -2.34 23.44
N LEU A 155 -2.98 -2.26 22.45
CA LEU A 155 -3.13 -1.47 21.24
C LEU A 155 -3.72 -2.31 20.10
N LEU A 156 -4.58 -1.71 19.30
CA LEU A 156 -5.00 -2.27 18.03
C LEU A 156 -3.84 -2.23 17.03
N LEU A 157 -3.70 -3.28 16.24
CA LEU A 157 -2.78 -3.33 15.10
C LEU A 157 -3.59 -3.30 13.81
N VAL A 158 -3.52 -2.19 13.09
CA VAL A 158 -4.13 -2.03 11.77
C VAL A 158 -3.03 -2.03 10.72
N GLU A 159 -3.20 -2.84 9.67
CA GLU A 159 -2.26 -2.88 8.55
C GLU A 159 -2.73 -1.99 7.40
N ASP A 160 -1.86 -1.09 6.92
CA ASP A 160 -1.98 -0.52 5.58
C ASP A 160 -1.22 -1.44 4.61
N ASN A 161 -1.97 -2.33 3.99
CA ASN A 161 -1.45 -3.34 3.06
C ASN A 161 -1.60 -2.90 1.58
N ALA A 162 -1.81 -1.60 1.34
CA ALA A 162 -2.02 -1.06 -0.01
C ALA A 162 -0.86 -1.32 -0.98
N GLN A 163 0.33 -1.63 -0.47
CA GLN A 163 1.53 -1.94 -1.25
C GLN A 163 2.05 -3.37 -1.00
N GLY A 164 1.35 -4.17 -0.15
CA GLY A 164 1.81 -5.47 0.33
C GLY A 164 1.15 -6.69 -0.32
N HIS A 165 0.54 -6.57 -1.51
CA HIS A 165 -0.17 -7.70 -2.14
C HIS A 165 0.76 -8.89 -2.42
N GLY A 166 0.47 -10.05 -1.80
CA GLY A 166 1.29 -11.26 -1.90
C GLY A 166 2.53 -11.27 -1.01
N LEU A 167 2.70 -10.26 -0.15
CA LEU A 167 3.74 -10.22 0.87
C LEU A 167 3.38 -11.17 2.02
N LYS A 168 4.39 -11.79 2.64
CA LYS A 168 4.19 -12.68 3.78
C LYS A 168 5.06 -12.28 4.95
N TRP A 169 4.58 -12.53 6.15
CA TRP A 169 5.32 -12.59 7.41
C TRP A 169 5.28 -14.01 7.93
N HIS A 170 6.42 -14.70 7.88
CA HIS A 170 6.45 -16.17 8.00
C HIS A 170 5.49 -16.81 6.98
N GLU A 171 4.57 -17.67 7.44
CA GLU A 171 3.61 -18.35 6.57
C GLU A 171 2.30 -17.56 6.34
N LYS A 172 2.11 -16.42 7.03
CA LYS A 172 0.89 -15.60 6.91
C LYS A 172 1.07 -14.46 5.90
N HIS A 173 0.08 -14.23 5.08
CA HIS A 173 0.05 -13.01 4.26
C HIS A 173 -0.09 -11.76 5.14
N THR A 174 0.62 -10.68 4.78
CA THR A 174 0.28 -9.36 5.30
C THR A 174 -1.14 -9.01 4.89
N GLY A 175 -1.84 -8.29 5.77
CA GLY A 175 -3.29 -8.13 5.65
C GLY A 175 -4.08 -9.14 6.49
N SER A 176 -3.40 -10.12 7.14
CA SER A 176 -4.00 -11.05 8.10
C SER A 176 -3.24 -11.13 9.42
N ILE A 177 -2.30 -10.21 9.65
CA ILE A 177 -1.42 -10.25 10.84
C ILE A 177 -2.01 -9.40 11.95
N GLY A 178 -2.54 -8.23 11.61
CA GLY A 178 -3.19 -7.30 12.54
C GLY A 178 -4.66 -7.62 12.80
N ASP A 179 -5.33 -6.77 13.57
CA ASP A 179 -6.76 -6.90 13.86
C ASP A 179 -7.63 -6.60 12.63
N ALA A 180 -7.15 -5.75 11.72
CA ALA A 180 -7.74 -5.45 10.43
C ALA A 180 -6.69 -4.91 9.47
N ALA A 181 -6.94 -5.02 8.17
CA ALA A 181 -6.07 -4.45 7.15
C ALA A 181 -6.86 -3.77 6.04
N ALA A 182 -6.27 -2.70 5.50
CA ALA A 182 -6.75 -2.00 4.33
C ALA A 182 -5.92 -2.36 3.09
N HIS A 183 -6.59 -2.56 1.97
CA HIS A 183 -6.01 -2.87 0.68
C HIS A 183 -6.44 -1.83 -0.36
N SER A 184 -5.51 -1.44 -1.22
CA SER A 184 -5.77 -0.58 -2.37
C SER A 184 -5.52 -1.37 -3.64
N PHE A 185 -6.48 -1.37 -4.54
CA PHE A 185 -6.34 -1.98 -5.85
C PHE A 185 -6.26 -0.91 -6.95
N TYR A 186 -5.72 0.29 -6.62
CA TYR A 186 -5.39 1.30 -7.63
C TYR A 186 -4.60 0.65 -8.78
N PRO A 187 -4.81 1.05 -10.05
CA PRO A 187 -4.27 0.35 -11.23
C PRO A 187 -2.78 0.05 -11.19
N GLY A 188 -1.98 0.92 -10.55
CA GLY A 188 -0.53 0.74 -10.40
C GLY A 188 -0.10 -0.26 -9.32
N LYS A 189 -1.01 -0.81 -8.51
CA LYS A 189 -0.69 -1.78 -7.46
C LYS A 189 -0.31 -3.14 -8.05
N ASN A 190 0.42 -3.97 -7.29
CA ASN A 190 0.80 -5.32 -7.72
C ASN A 190 -0.45 -6.15 -8.09
N LEU A 191 -1.53 -5.99 -7.35
CA LEU A 191 -2.87 -6.42 -7.72
C LEU A 191 -3.70 -5.17 -8.00
N GLY A 192 -3.70 -4.69 -9.25
CA GLY A 192 -4.36 -3.45 -9.65
C GLY A 192 -5.61 -3.70 -10.48
N ALA A 193 -6.70 -3.01 -10.15
CA ALA A 193 -7.92 -2.92 -10.94
C ALA A 193 -7.71 -2.08 -12.21
N MET A 194 -8.75 -1.82 -12.96
CA MET A 194 -8.78 -0.86 -14.09
C MET A 194 -9.55 0.43 -13.73
N GLY A 195 -9.44 0.85 -12.50
CA GLY A 195 -10.05 2.00 -11.87
C GLY A 195 -9.80 1.96 -10.38
N ASP A 196 -10.53 2.73 -9.60
CA ASP A 196 -10.44 2.66 -8.15
C ASP A 196 -11.10 1.39 -7.60
N ALA A 197 -10.46 0.78 -6.63
CA ALA A 197 -10.98 -0.31 -5.84
C ALA A 197 -10.16 -0.48 -4.55
N GLY A 198 -10.77 -1.01 -3.52
CA GLY A 198 -10.15 -1.31 -2.24
C GLY A 198 -10.88 -2.41 -1.49
N ALA A 199 -10.31 -2.87 -0.40
CA ALA A 199 -10.95 -3.80 0.52
C ALA A 199 -10.44 -3.67 1.94
N VAL A 200 -11.24 -4.15 2.88
CA VAL A 200 -10.87 -4.39 4.28
C VAL A 200 -10.84 -5.89 4.52
N THR A 201 -9.78 -6.41 5.14
CA THR A 201 -9.71 -7.80 5.61
C THR A 201 -9.64 -7.86 7.14
N THR A 202 -10.31 -8.84 7.74
CA THR A 202 -10.32 -9.04 9.19
C THR A 202 -10.90 -10.42 9.56
N ASP A 203 -10.55 -10.91 10.75
CA ASP A 203 -11.20 -12.07 11.38
C ASP A 203 -12.33 -11.68 12.34
N ASN A 204 -12.54 -10.39 12.57
CA ASN A 204 -13.53 -9.90 13.50
C ASN A 204 -14.91 -9.72 12.83
N ASN A 205 -15.85 -10.60 13.16
CA ASN A 205 -17.22 -10.60 12.63
C ASN A 205 -17.96 -9.26 12.86
N GLN A 206 -17.79 -8.65 14.03
CA GLN A 206 -18.48 -7.39 14.37
C GLN A 206 -17.91 -6.25 13.54
N LEU A 207 -16.58 -6.17 13.43
CA LEU A 207 -15.92 -5.18 12.59
C LEU A 207 -16.34 -5.31 11.12
N ALA A 208 -16.32 -6.53 10.59
CA ALA A 208 -16.74 -6.83 9.21
C ALA A 208 -18.16 -6.37 8.92
N THR A 209 -19.10 -6.66 9.83
CA THR A 209 -20.51 -6.24 9.71
C THR A 209 -20.65 -4.72 9.70
N ILE A 210 -19.95 -4.02 10.59
CA ILE A 210 -20.01 -2.55 10.66
C ILE A 210 -19.35 -1.93 9.43
N VAL A 211 -18.17 -2.42 8.99
CA VAL A 211 -17.48 -1.94 7.80
C VAL A 211 -18.39 -2.07 6.56
N ARG A 212 -19.02 -3.23 6.37
CA ARG A 212 -19.96 -3.46 5.26
C ARG A 212 -21.13 -2.47 5.28
N SER A 213 -21.68 -2.21 6.46
CA SER A 213 -22.75 -1.23 6.61
C SER A 213 -22.26 0.18 6.31
N LEU A 214 -21.14 0.59 6.89
CA LEU A 214 -20.55 1.92 6.69
C LEU A 214 -20.19 2.19 5.23
N ALA A 215 -19.71 1.21 4.48
CA ALA A 215 -19.39 1.30 3.07
C ALA A 215 -20.62 1.53 2.19
N ASN A 216 -21.82 1.19 2.67
CA ASN A 216 -23.09 1.36 1.97
C ASN A 216 -24.03 2.29 2.74
N TYR A 217 -23.67 3.56 2.84
CA TYR A 217 -24.43 4.64 3.51
C TYR A 217 -24.71 4.40 5.01
N GLY A 218 -24.11 3.39 5.63
CA GLY A 218 -24.43 2.96 7.00
C GLY A 218 -25.63 2.04 7.11
N SER A 219 -26.07 1.46 5.97
CA SER A 219 -27.26 0.61 5.90
C SER A 219 -26.95 -0.83 6.28
N ASN A 220 -27.80 -1.43 7.13
CA ASN A 220 -27.77 -2.86 7.44
C ASN A 220 -28.92 -3.64 6.75
N ARG A 221 -29.94 -2.94 6.28
CA ARG A 221 -31.03 -3.45 5.44
C ARG A 221 -31.64 -2.29 4.65
N LYS A 222 -32.32 -2.58 3.54
CA LYS A 222 -32.88 -1.59 2.64
C LYS A 222 -33.65 -0.49 3.41
N TYR A 223 -33.22 0.77 3.24
CA TYR A 223 -33.77 1.98 3.86
C TYR A 223 -33.66 2.08 5.39
N VAL A 224 -32.78 1.26 6.03
CA VAL A 224 -32.48 1.36 7.46
C VAL A 224 -31.01 1.64 7.66
N PHE A 225 -30.69 2.76 8.31
CA PHE A 225 -29.34 3.30 8.44
C PHE A 225 -28.97 3.48 9.93
N PRO A 226 -28.45 2.43 10.59
CA PRO A 226 -28.02 2.56 11.99
C PRO A 226 -26.73 3.39 12.16
N TYR A 227 -25.98 3.61 11.08
CA TYR A 227 -24.73 4.36 11.09
C TYR A 227 -24.73 5.48 10.05
N GLN A 228 -23.92 6.52 10.28
CA GLN A 228 -23.58 7.50 9.25
C GLN A 228 -22.42 6.95 8.40
N GLY A 229 -22.75 6.42 7.23
CA GLY A 229 -21.81 5.74 6.36
C GLY A 229 -21.34 6.58 5.18
N LEU A 230 -20.64 5.91 4.25
CA LEU A 230 -20.14 6.43 2.98
C LEU A 230 -20.80 5.69 1.82
N ASN A 231 -20.75 6.26 0.64
CA ASN A 231 -20.96 5.52 -0.60
C ASN A 231 -19.59 5.06 -1.14
N SER A 232 -19.12 3.92 -0.64
CA SER A 232 -17.80 3.36 -0.98
C SER A 232 -17.95 1.88 -1.28
N ARG A 233 -18.12 1.56 -2.56
CA ARG A 233 -18.36 0.20 -3.05
C ARG A 233 -17.44 -0.09 -4.22
N MET A 234 -17.07 -1.34 -4.40
CA MET A 234 -16.37 -1.80 -5.59
C MET A 234 -17.38 -2.11 -6.69
N ASP A 235 -17.07 -1.70 -7.93
CA ASP A 235 -17.86 -2.07 -9.10
C ASP A 235 -17.63 -3.53 -9.46
N GLU A 236 -18.67 -4.22 -9.98
CA GLU A 236 -18.57 -5.61 -10.46
C GLU A 236 -17.50 -5.77 -11.54
N LEU A 237 -17.32 -4.78 -12.40
CA LEU A 237 -16.27 -4.79 -13.41
C LEU A 237 -14.88 -4.88 -12.78
N GLN A 238 -14.62 -4.09 -11.73
CA GLN A 238 -13.33 -4.12 -11.04
C GLN A 238 -13.11 -5.43 -10.29
N ALA A 239 -14.15 -5.96 -9.67
CA ALA A 239 -14.10 -7.25 -8.98
C ALA A 239 -13.78 -8.40 -9.95
N ALA A 240 -14.40 -8.44 -11.12
CA ALA A 240 -14.15 -9.45 -12.15
C ALA A 240 -12.71 -9.36 -12.71
N ILE A 241 -12.20 -8.14 -12.91
CA ILE A 241 -10.81 -7.88 -13.32
C ILE A 241 -9.84 -8.37 -12.25
N LEU A 242 -10.07 -7.99 -10.98
CA LEU A 242 -9.22 -8.37 -9.85
C LEU A 242 -9.22 -9.88 -9.62
N MET A 243 -10.36 -10.54 -9.77
CA MET A 243 -10.46 -12.01 -9.69
C MET A 243 -9.57 -12.69 -10.73
N THR A 244 -9.53 -12.19 -11.96
CA THR A 244 -8.64 -12.67 -13.01
C THR A 244 -7.18 -12.44 -12.65
N LYS A 245 -6.81 -11.23 -12.26
CA LYS A 245 -5.42 -10.87 -11.93
C LYS A 245 -4.90 -11.54 -10.67
N LEU A 246 -5.76 -11.87 -9.71
CA LEU A 246 -5.37 -12.55 -8.48
C LEU A 246 -4.68 -13.89 -8.76
N THR A 247 -5.08 -14.60 -9.82
CA THR A 247 -4.49 -15.89 -10.21
C THR A 247 -3.03 -15.77 -10.66
N TYR A 248 -2.60 -14.59 -11.09
CA TYR A 248 -1.24 -14.31 -11.58
C TYR A 248 -0.35 -13.57 -10.58
N LEU A 249 -0.90 -13.08 -9.46
CA LEU A 249 -0.22 -12.19 -8.53
C LEU A 249 1.12 -12.75 -8.03
N ASP A 250 1.18 -14.02 -7.66
CA ASP A 250 2.40 -14.62 -7.12
C ASP A 250 3.49 -14.75 -8.19
N HIS A 251 3.12 -15.09 -9.44
CA HIS A 251 4.02 -15.12 -10.58
C HIS A 251 4.56 -13.71 -10.89
N ASP A 252 3.71 -12.71 -10.93
CA ASP A 252 4.09 -11.32 -11.18
C ASP A 252 5.02 -10.78 -10.10
N ASN A 253 4.77 -11.13 -8.83
CA ASN A 253 5.66 -10.80 -7.73
C ASN A 253 7.02 -11.53 -7.82
N GLN A 254 7.07 -12.74 -8.36
CA GLN A 254 8.35 -13.43 -8.62
C GLN A 254 9.17 -12.66 -9.66
N ARG A 255 8.54 -12.15 -10.73
CA ARG A 255 9.22 -11.31 -11.72
C ARG A 255 9.78 -10.02 -11.10
N ARG A 256 9.02 -9.33 -10.25
CA ARG A 256 9.48 -8.14 -9.52
C ARG A 256 10.69 -8.46 -8.62
N ARG A 257 10.65 -9.57 -7.89
CA ARG A 257 11.77 -10.04 -7.06
C ARG A 257 13.01 -10.36 -7.90
N TYR A 258 12.83 -10.95 -9.07
CA TYR A 258 13.94 -11.21 -9.99
C TYR A 258 14.60 -9.90 -10.45
N ILE A 259 13.82 -8.91 -10.87
CA ILE A 259 14.32 -7.59 -11.27
C ILE A 259 15.07 -6.92 -10.12
N ALA A 260 14.49 -6.91 -8.93
CA ALA A 260 15.11 -6.35 -7.74
C ALA A 260 16.45 -7.01 -7.43
N LYS A 261 16.52 -8.34 -7.50
CA LYS A 261 17.76 -9.10 -7.33
C LYS A 261 18.82 -8.69 -8.36
N ARG A 262 18.43 -8.54 -9.64
CA ARG A 262 19.35 -8.06 -10.69
C ARG A 262 19.90 -6.68 -10.36
N TYR A 263 19.07 -5.74 -9.92
CA TYR A 263 19.49 -4.41 -9.47
C TYR A 263 20.46 -4.48 -8.29
N GLU A 264 20.16 -5.28 -7.27
CA GLU A 264 21.03 -5.47 -6.10
C GLU A 264 22.40 -6.06 -6.45
N GLU A 265 22.43 -7.00 -7.41
CA GLU A 265 23.66 -7.69 -7.85
C GLU A 265 24.50 -6.88 -8.80
N ALA A 266 23.93 -5.94 -9.56
CA ALA A 266 24.63 -5.34 -10.69
C ALA A 266 24.79 -3.81 -10.63
N ILE A 267 23.97 -3.08 -9.87
CA ILE A 267 24.19 -1.65 -9.65
C ILE A 267 25.37 -1.44 -8.70
N ARG A 268 26.40 -0.67 -9.16
CA ARG A 268 27.67 -0.45 -8.46
C ARG A 268 28.11 1.01 -8.43
N HIS A 269 27.16 1.94 -8.59
CA HIS A 269 27.46 3.37 -8.60
C HIS A 269 27.61 3.90 -7.16
N GLU A 270 28.73 4.55 -6.82
CA GLU A 270 29.04 4.99 -5.44
C GLU A 270 28.08 6.05 -4.87
N ALA A 271 27.45 6.88 -5.73
CA ALA A 271 26.47 7.88 -5.29
C ALA A 271 25.08 7.26 -5.02
N VAL A 272 24.87 5.97 -5.32
CA VAL A 272 23.60 5.28 -5.19
C VAL A 272 23.64 4.30 -4.02
N THR A 273 22.74 4.48 -3.08
CA THR A 273 22.53 3.52 -1.98
C THR A 273 21.31 2.66 -2.27
N LEU A 274 21.52 1.36 -2.40
CA LEU A 274 20.43 0.39 -2.59
C LEU A 274 19.79 0.03 -1.25
N ILE A 275 18.45 0.02 -1.23
CA ILE A 275 17.69 -0.52 -0.10
C ILE A 275 17.46 -2.00 -0.37
N LYS A 276 17.95 -2.87 0.53
CA LYS A 276 17.97 -4.33 0.35
C LYS A 276 17.12 -5.05 1.40
N PRO A 277 15.78 -4.97 1.29
CA PRO A 277 14.90 -5.68 2.21
C PRO A 277 14.97 -7.19 1.94
N ARG A 278 15.01 -7.99 3.01
CA ARG A 278 15.01 -9.45 2.89
C ARG A 278 13.66 -10.02 2.43
N ASN A 279 12.59 -9.27 2.67
CA ASN A 279 11.22 -9.70 2.40
C ASN A 279 10.41 -8.56 1.78
N SER A 280 10.26 -8.61 0.47
CA SER A 280 9.50 -7.61 -0.31
C SER A 280 8.85 -8.23 -1.54
N VAL A 281 7.75 -7.62 -1.97
CA VAL A 281 7.12 -7.83 -3.29
C VAL A 281 7.49 -6.71 -4.27
N PHE A 282 8.33 -5.78 -3.84
CA PHE A 282 8.86 -4.67 -4.65
C PHE A 282 7.75 -3.97 -5.46
N HIS A 283 6.70 -3.53 -4.75
CA HIS A 283 5.72 -2.63 -5.35
C HIS A 283 6.42 -1.40 -5.92
N ILE A 284 7.37 -0.88 -5.17
CA ILE A 284 8.29 0.16 -5.56
C ILE A 284 9.71 -0.35 -5.28
N TYR A 285 10.68 -0.03 -6.15
CA TYR A 285 12.09 -0.28 -5.92
C TYR A 285 12.80 1.05 -5.63
N PRO A 286 12.94 1.45 -4.35
CA PRO A 286 13.57 2.71 -3.97
C PRO A 286 15.08 2.57 -3.93
N ILE A 287 15.78 3.63 -4.36
CA ILE A 287 17.20 3.87 -4.12
C ILE A 287 17.35 5.23 -3.45
N LEU A 288 18.48 5.46 -2.77
CA LEU A 288 18.79 6.79 -2.23
C LEU A 288 20.00 7.37 -2.97
N CYS A 289 19.89 8.63 -3.38
CA CYS A 289 20.97 9.37 -4.02
C CYS A 289 20.96 10.83 -3.55
N LYS A 290 22.09 11.34 -3.03
CA LYS A 290 22.17 12.75 -2.60
C LYS A 290 21.99 13.72 -3.78
N ARG A 291 22.34 13.30 -4.99
CA ARG A 291 22.15 14.06 -6.25
C ARG A 291 20.95 13.48 -7.02
N ARG A 292 19.86 13.19 -6.31
CA ARG A 292 18.67 12.52 -6.83
C ARG A 292 18.10 13.17 -8.08
N ASP A 293 17.96 14.49 -8.08
CA ASP A 293 17.33 15.22 -9.20
C ASP A 293 18.24 15.18 -10.46
N GLU A 294 19.56 15.22 -10.29
CA GLU A 294 20.50 15.07 -11.39
C GLU A 294 20.47 13.64 -11.98
N LEU A 295 20.45 12.63 -11.12
CA LEU A 295 20.28 11.23 -11.55
C LEU A 295 18.97 11.03 -12.30
N GLN A 296 17.87 11.60 -11.79
CA GLN A 296 16.55 11.54 -12.42
C GLN A 296 16.57 12.16 -13.83
N GLN A 297 17.14 13.36 -13.96
CA GLN A 297 17.27 14.04 -15.26
C GLN A 297 18.14 13.25 -16.24
N TYR A 298 19.25 12.70 -15.76
CA TYR A 298 20.12 11.85 -16.58
C TYR A 298 19.38 10.61 -17.07
N LEU A 299 18.69 9.87 -16.19
CA LEU A 299 17.91 8.69 -16.57
C LEU A 299 16.81 9.05 -17.57
N ALA A 300 16.12 10.17 -17.37
CA ALA A 300 15.13 10.68 -18.32
C ALA A 300 15.77 10.98 -19.71
N SER A 301 16.99 11.53 -19.76
CA SER A 301 17.73 11.75 -21.01
C SER A 301 18.09 10.44 -21.73
N LYS A 302 18.19 9.33 -20.99
CA LYS A 302 18.38 7.98 -21.54
C LYS A 302 17.06 7.28 -21.87
N GLY A 303 15.91 7.96 -21.70
CA GLY A 303 14.58 7.41 -21.95
C GLY A 303 14.06 6.50 -20.84
N ILE A 304 14.65 6.56 -19.64
CA ILE A 304 14.23 5.79 -18.47
C ILE A 304 13.39 6.70 -17.56
N GLU A 305 12.10 6.37 -17.40
CA GLU A 305 11.20 7.08 -16.49
C GLU A 305 11.41 6.59 -15.04
N THR A 306 11.45 7.53 -14.10
CA THR A 306 11.56 7.27 -12.66
C THR A 306 10.60 8.15 -11.90
N LEU A 307 10.23 7.77 -10.67
CA LEU A 307 9.33 8.53 -9.80
C LEU A 307 9.98 8.77 -8.44
N ILE A 308 9.36 9.64 -7.65
CA ILE A 308 9.78 9.92 -6.26
C ILE A 308 8.62 9.59 -5.32
N HIS A 309 8.84 8.71 -4.37
CA HIS A 309 7.84 8.29 -3.39
C HIS A 309 8.35 8.49 -1.95
N TYR A 310 8.16 9.71 -1.33
CA TYR A 310 7.38 10.84 -1.82
C TYR A 310 8.18 12.13 -1.65
N PRO A 311 8.05 13.13 -2.55
CA PRO A 311 8.95 14.30 -2.54
C PRO A 311 8.71 15.24 -1.35
N ILE A 312 7.51 15.23 -0.77
CA ILE A 312 7.14 16.03 0.38
C ILE A 312 6.52 15.10 1.43
N PRO A 313 7.14 14.94 2.60
CA PRO A 313 6.59 14.05 3.64
C PRO A 313 5.34 14.66 4.29
N PRO A 314 4.47 13.84 4.91
CA PRO A 314 3.18 14.29 5.45
C PRO A 314 3.24 15.52 6.33
N HIS A 315 4.22 15.61 7.25
CA HIS A 315 4.36 16.73 8.18
C HIS A 315 4.83 18.05 7.52
N LYS A 316 5.25 18.03 6.26
CA LYS A 316 5.63 19.21 5.48
C LYS A 316 4.57 19.59 4.43
N GLN A 317 3.48 18.83 4.32
CA GLN A 317 2.39 19.13 3.42
C GLN A 317 1.62 20.39 3.89
N ALA A 318 1.14 21.19 2.93
CA ALA A 318 0.39 22.42 3.22
C ALA A 318 -0.90 22.16 4.01
N CYS A 319 -1.58 21.03 3.77
CA CYS A 319 -2.78 20.64 4.50
C CYS A 319 -2.52 20.31 5.99
N TYR A 320 -1.26 20.08 6.35
CA TYR A 320 -0.80 19.83 7.71
C TYR A 320 0.19 20.90 8.20
N ALA A 321 -0.02 22.16 7.81
CA ALA A 321 0.87 23.28 8.14
C ALA A 321 1.18 23.40 9.66
N ALA A 322 0.25 23.00 10.52
CA ALA A 322 0.46 22.95 11.97
C ALA A 322 1.58 21.99 12.41
N TRP A 323 1.97 21.03 11.55
CA TRP A 323 3.04 20.08 11.84
C TRP A 323 4.39 20.45 11.23
N ASN A 324 4.48 21.54 10.46
CA ASN A 324 5.71 21.92 9.75
C ASN A 324 6.90 22.20 10.67
N SER A 325 6.65 22.51 11.96
CA SER A 325 7.70 22.69 12.98
C SER A 325 8.29 21.37 13.49
N LEU A 326 7.65 20.22 13.21
CA LEU A 326 8.20 18.91 13.59
C LEU A 326 9.52 18.66 12.86
N GLN A 327 10.48 18.15 13.62
CA GLN A 327 11.80 17.76 13.13
C GLN A 327 11.83 16.23 12.97
N LEU A 328 11.80 15.76 11.73
CA LEU A 328 11.86 14.34 11.36
C LEU A 328 12.98 14.13 10.34
N PRO A 329 14.26 14.24 10.80
CA PRO A 329 15.40 14.35 9.90
C PRO A 329 15.64 13.13 9.02
N ILE A 330 15.26 11.92 9.45
CA ILE A 330 15.40 10.71 8.64
C ILE A 330 14.36 10.74 7.51
N THR A 331 13.11 11.03 7.84
CA THR A 331 12.00 11.17 6.88
C THR A 331 12.28 12.27 5.86
N GLU A 332 12.76 13.44 6.31
CA GLU A 332 13.09 14.58 5.46
C GLU A 332 14.24 14.24 4.52
N ARG A 333 15.29 13.53 5.01
CA ARG A 333 16.39 13.04 4.17
C ARG A 333 15.91 12.03 3.13
N ILE A 334 15.02 11.10 3.49
CA ILE A 334 14.46 10.14 2.54
C ILE A 334 13.72 10.90 1.43
N ALA A 335 12.85 11.84 1.78
CA ALA A 335 12.11 12.64 0.80
C ALA A 335 13.03 13.43 -0.15
N ALA A 336 14.19 13.88 0.34
CA ALA A 336 15.19 14.60 -0.46
C ALA A 336 16.05 13.68 -1.35
N THR A 337 16.20 12.40 -1.03
CA THR A 337 17.18 11.51 -1.68
C THR A 337 16.60 10.29 -2.35
N GLU A 338 15.35 9.94 -2.08
CA GLU A 338 14.69 8.76 -2.68
C GLU A 338 14.42 8.98 -4.16
N LEU A 339 14.71 7.94 -4.96
CA LEU A 339 14.31 7.80 -6.35
C LEU A 339 13.86 6.37 -6.59
N SER A 340 12.67 6.21 -7.16
CA SER A 340 12.10 4.90 -7.48
C SER A 340 12.43 4.50 -8.90
N LEU A 341 13.10 3.36 -9.06
CA LEU A 341 13.41 2.76 -10.35
C LEU A 341 12.23 1.96 -10.90
N PRO A 342 12.08 1.84 -12.24
CA PRO A 342 11.08 0.97 -12.82
C PRO A 342 11.31 -0.49 -12.37
N CYS A 343 10.27 -1.10 -11.83
CA CYS A 343 10.29 -2.48 -11.35
C CYS A 343 8.88 -3.05 -11.46
N ASN A 344 8.55 -3.67 -12.61
CA ASN A 344 7.23 -4.23 -12.85
C ASN A 344 7.32 -5.50 -13.71
N GLN A 345 6.27 -6.33 -13.64
CA GLN A 345 6.24 -7.64 -14.29
C GLN A 345 6.31 -7.62 -15.81
N ALA A 346 6.02 -6.49 -16.46
CA ALA A 346 6.07 -6.34 -17.92
C ALA A 346 7.45 -5.95 -18.47
N MET A 347 8.42 -5.67 -17.60
CA MET A 347 9.79 -5.34 -18.05
C MET A 347 10.49 -6.58 -18.61
N THR A 348 11.20 -6.38 -19.74
CA THR A 348 12.11 -7.37 -20.32
C THR A 348 13.47 -7.37 -19.61
N ASP A 349 14.26 -8.43 -19.79
CA ASP A 349 15.61 -8.50 -19.24
C ASP A 349 16.51 -7.42 -19.85
N ASP A 350 16.38 -7.13 -21.15
CA ASP A 350 17.11 -6.05 -21.81
C ASP A 350 16.81 -4.69 -21.23
N GLU A 351 15.55 -4.41 -20.87
CA GLU A 351 15.17 -3.17 -20.18
C GLU A 351 15.80 -3.07 -18.79
N VAL A 352 15.84 -4.18 -18.05
CA VAL A 352 16.49 -4.25 -16.72
C VAL A 352 17.98 -3.99 -16.83
N GLU A 353 18.69 -4.66 -17.76
CA GLU A 353 20.12 -4.48 -17.97
C GLU A 353 20.44 -3.05 -18.48
N TYR A 354 19.57 -2.46 -19.28
CA TYR A 354 19.74 -1.08 -19.74
C TYR A 354 19.63 -0.06 -18.59
N VAL A 355 18.70 -0.28 -17.63
CA VAL A 355 18.61 0.56 -16.42
C VAL A 355 19.90 0.43 -15.60
N ILE A 356 20.37 -0.80 -15.36
CA ILE A 356 21.61 -1.08 -14.62
C ILE A 356 22.82 -0.38 -15.30
N HIS A 357 22.98 -0.58 -16.60
CA HIS A 357 24.06 0.03 -17.37
C HIS A 357 24.02 1.56 -17.28
N SER A 358 22.83 2.15 -17.45
CA SER A 358 22.66 3.61 -17.40
C SER A 358 23.05 4.18 -16.05
N ILE A 359 22.67 3.53 -14.95
CA ILE A 359 23.04 3.97 -13.60
C ILE A 359 24.55 3.85 -13.39
N ASN A 360 25.15 2.72 -13.78
CA ASN A 360 26.59 2.48 -13.58
C ASN A 360 27.49 3.37 -14.43
N THR A 361 26.99 3.89 -15.54
CA THR A 361 27.71 4.80 -16.44
C THR A 361 27.38 6.28 -16.22
N TRP A 362 26.57 6.60 -15.20
CA TRP A 362 26.30 7.98 -14.83
C TRP A 362 27.58 8.65 -14.33
N GLU A 363 28.14 9.51 -15.16
CA GLU A 363 29.36 10.22 -14.83
C GLU A 363 29.07 11.36 -13.84
N LYS A 364 29.96 11.49 -12.87
CA LYS A 364 29.98 12.68 -12.01
C LYS A 364 30.42 13.86 -12.90
N THR A 365 29.53 14.78 -13.19
CA THR A 365 29.94 16.10 -13.57
C THR A 365 30.63 16.73 -12.35
N ILE A 366 31.92 16.84 -12.38
CA ILE A 366 32.79 17.46 -11.35
C ILE A 366 32.43 18.94 -11.21
#